data_d41af31c6420b9146edf1d0057a32c60
#
_entry.id   d41af31c6420b9146edf1d0057a32c60
#
_cell.length_a   1.000
_cell.length_b   1.000
_cell.length_c   1.000
_cell.angle_alpha   90.00
_cell.angle_beta   90.00
_cell.angle_gamma   90.00
#
_symmetry.space_group_name_H-M   'P 1'
#
loop_
_entity.id
_entity.type
_entity.pdbx_description
1 polymer ?
#
loop_
_entity_poly.entity_id
_entity_poly.type
_entity_poly.pdbx_seq_one_letter_code
_entity_poly.pdbx_strand_id
1 'polypeptide(L)'
;MCIRDSNNHSNFSNILHSFFQTVSLLTGTGFTTTNYMDWPEMSIFVLLLAMFTGGCAGSTTGGIKMVRIMLLFKALKRELILVIHPRAVIKLRIGDKVLNEDLFRNVGVFFFIFIILFLLGSLTTLYLEPNLNLIDGISISLSCLANIGPGIGAIGPTETYSLFENTTLIFLSALMMLGRLEIITVLLLFYPDTYRD
;
A
#
# COMPACT_ATOMS: atom_id res chain seq x y z
N MET A 1 10.24 11.38 -17.35
CA MET A 1 9.86 9.98 -17.36
C MET A 1 8.70 9.73 -18.34
N CYS A 2 7.55 10.34 -18.17
CA CYS A 2 6.40 10.17 -19.11
C CYS A 2 6.50 10.99 -20.42
N ILE A 3 7.54 11.75 -20.62
CA ILE A 3 7.71 12.66 -21.79
C ILE A 3 8.07 11.90 -23.07
N ARG A 4 8.56 10.64 -22.93
CA ARG A 4 9.13 9.89 -24.06
C ARG A 4 8.10 9.17 -24.95
N ASP A 5 6.90 8.91 -24.44
CA ASP A 5 6.00 7.93 -25.07
C ASP A 5 4.66 8.50 -25.57
N SER A 6 4.41 9.80 -25.43
CA SER A 6 3.17 10.40 -25.92
C SER A 6 3.37 11.04 -27.27
N ASN A 7 3.04 10.33 -28.30
CA ASN A 7 3.15 10.79 -29.69
C ASN A 7 2.18 11.91 -30.07
N ASN A 8 1.31 12.45 -29.16
CA ASN A 8 0.33 13.45 -29.54
C ASN A 8 -0.08 14.49 -28.47
N HIS A 9 0.55 14.52 -27.29
CA HIS A 9 0.21 15.53 -26.27
C HIS A 9 1.35 16.52 -26.03
N SER A 10 1.02 17.78 -25.72
CA SER A 10 2.04 18.75 -25.33
C SER A 10 2.78 18.27 -24.07
N ASN A 11 4.06 18.61 -23.92
CA ASN A 11 4.86 18.25 -22.75
C ASN A 11 4.17 18.63 -21.42
N PHE A 12 3.40 19.70 -21.40
CA PHE A 12 2.63 20.15 -20.25
C PHE A 12 1.49 19.18 -19.90
N SER A 13 0.76 18.68 -20.88
CA SER A 13 -0.31 17.69 -20.67
C SER A 13 0.23 16.40 -20.06
N ASN A 14 1.38 15.93 -20.52
CA ASN A 14 2.00 14.71 -20.00
C ASN A 14 2.47 14.87 -18.55
N ILE A 15 3.01 16.02 -18.19
CA ILE A 15 3.38 16.33 -16.79
C ILE A 15 2.12 16.35 -15.92
N LEU A 16 1.04 16.98 -16.40
CA LEU A 16 -0.22 17.06 -15.66
C LEU A 16 -0.82 15.67 -15.40
N HIS A 17 -0.90 14.82 -16.42
CA HIS A 17 -1.40 13.46 -16.29
C HIS A 17 -0.53 12.62 -15.34
N SER A 18 0.79 12.73 -15.43
CA SER A 18 1.71 12.01 -14.53
C SER A 18 1.55 12.45 -13.07
N PHE A 19 1.42 13.76 -12.85
CA PHE A 19 1.19 14.32 -11.53
C PHE A 19 -0.15 13.86 -10.96
N PHE A 20 -1.22 13.96 -11.76
CA PHE A 20 -2.55 13.54 -11.36
C PHE A 20 -2.59 12.06 -10.97
N GLN A 21 -2.04 11.17 -11.81
CA GLN A 21 -2.01 9.73 -11.52
C GLN A 21 -1.23 9.41 -10.26
N THR A 22 -0.06 10.02 -10.09
CA THR A 22 0.77 9.79 -8.90
C THR A 22 0.05 10.24 -7.63
N VAL A 23 -0.56 11.43 -7.65
CA VAL A 23 -1.33 11.95 -6.51
C VAL A 23 -2.55 11.09 -6.23
N SER A 24 -3.30 10.68 -7.25
CA SER A 24 -4.49 9.85 -7.12
C SER A 24 -4.19 8.50 -6.48
N LEU A 25 -3.14 7.81 -6.91
CA LEU A 25 -2.72 6.52 -6.34
C LEU A 25 -2.15 6.68 -4.92
N LEU A 26 -1.33 7.72 -4.69
CA LEU A 26 -0.73 7.98 -3.38
C LEU A 26 -1.76 8.35 -2.31
N THR A 27 -2.80 9.09 -2.69
CA THR A 27 -3.88 9.49 -1.77
C THR A 27 -4.98 8.44 -1.63
N GLY A 28 -4.92 7.35 -2.41
CA GLY A 28 -5.96 6.32 -2.43
C GLY A 28 -7.30 6.82 -2.97
N THR A 29 -7.28 7.87 -3.82
CA THR A 29 -8.48 8.42 -4.46
C THR A 29 -8.95 7.54 -5.62
N GLY A 30 -8.00 6.96 -6.38
CA GLY A 30 -8.27 5.96 -7.41
C GLY A 30 -8.83 6.51 -8.73
N PHE A 31 -8.95 7.82 -8.92
CA PHE A 31 -9.34 8.37 -10.20
C PHE A 31 -8.20 8.32 -11.22
N THR A 32 -8.55 8.03 -12.47
CA THR A 32 -7.61 7.91 -13.57
C THR A 32 -7.97 8.88 -14.69
N THR A 33 -6.97 9.53 -15.29
CA THR A 33 -7.14 10.47 -16.42
C THR A 33 -6.61 9.89 -17.72
N THR A 34 -5.73 8.90 -17.65
CA THR A 34 -5.09 8.25 -18.80
C THR A 34 -4.83 6.79 -18.48
N ASN A 35 -4.69 5.98 -19.53
CA ASN A 35 -4.25 4.60 -19.36
C ASN A 35 -2.73 4.59 -19.09
N TYR A 36 -2.34 4.39 -17.83
CA TYR A 36 -0.92 4.29 -17.45
C TYR A 36 -0.30 2.93 -17.76
N MET A 37 -1.09 1.96 -18.25
CA MET A 37 -0.56 0.67 -18.71
C MET A 37 0.30 0.82 -19.96
N ASP A 38 0.07 1.90 -20.74
CA ASP A 38 0.87 2.23 -21.94
C ASP A 38 2.18 2.96 -21.59
N TRP A 39 2.45 3.18 -20.31
CA TRP A 39 3.66 3.88 -19.85
C TRP A 39 4.85 2.90 -19.75
N PRO A 40 6.10 3.42 -19.73
CA PRO A 40 7.27 2.58 -19.54
C PRO A 40 7.19 1.77 -18.25
N GLU A 41 7.66 0.53 -18.27
CA GLU A 41 7.62 -0.39 -17.12
C GLU A 41 8.19 0.23 -15.83
N MET A 42 9.26 1.06 -15.96
CA MET A 42 9.83 1.77 -14.81
C MET A 42 8.87 2.77 -14.19
N SER A 43 8.01 3.42 -14.99
CA SER A 43 6.97 4.31 -14.48
C SER A 43 5.88 3.54 -13.77
N ILE A 44 5.45 2.41 -14.31
CA ILE A 44 4.48 1.49 -13.69
C ILE A 44 5.02 0.97 -12.36
N PHE A 45 6.30 0.58 -12.31
CA PHE A 45 6.94 0.13 -11.08
C PHE A 45 6.96 1.23 -9.99
N VAL A 46 7.24 2.48 -10.36
CA VAL A 46 7.18 3.61 -9.42
C VAL A 46 5.75 3.84 -8.91
N LEU A 47 4.73 3.70 -9.78
CA LEU A 47 3.33 3.77 -9.37
C LEU A 47 2.97 2.64 -8.39
N LEU A 48 3.44 1.42 -8.64
CA LEU A 48 3.24 0.29 -7.74
C LEU A 48 3.85 0.55 -6.36
N LEU A 49 5.06 1.10 -6.30
CA LEU A 49 5.67 1.52 -5.03
C LEU A 49 4.87 2.63 -4.34
N ALA A 50 4.32 3.57 -5.11
CA ALA A 50 3.45 4.62 -4.56
C ALA A 50 2.17 4.05 -3.96
N MET A 51 1.62 2.95 -4.49
CA MET A 51 0.43 2.26 -3.95
C MET A 51 0.68 1.66 -2.57
N PHE A 52 1.90 1.23 -2.25
CA PHE A 52 2.26 0.77 -0.89
C PHE A 52 2.24 1.91 0.13
N THR A 53 2.55 3.13 -0.32
CA THR A 53 2.63 4.29 0.56
C THR A 53 1.26 4.94 0.67
N GLY A 54 0.65 4.86 1.83
CA GLY A 54 -0.61 5.55 2.12
C GLY A 54 -0.40 7.04 2.44
N GLY A 55 -1.49 7.75 2.67
CA GLY A 55 -1.49 9.17 3.02
C GLY A 55 -0.85 9.49 4.38
N CYS A 56 -1.10 10.73 4.86
CA CYS A 56 -0.60 11.22 6.15
C CYS A 56 -1.19 10.48 7.36
N ALA A 57 -0.58 10.64 8.53
CA ALA A 57 -0.97 9.94 9.77
C ALA A 57 -2.44 10.09 10.17
N GLY A 58 -3.07 11.23 9.87
CA GLY A 58 -4.50 11.50 10.15
C GLY A 58 -5.43 11.22 8.98
N SER A 59 -4.91 10.70 7.86
CA SER A 59 -5.72 10.41 6.67
C SER A 59 -6.51 9.10 6.86
N THR A 60 -7.71 9.06 6.27
CA THR A 60 -8.54 7.85 6.16
C THR A 60 -8.10 6.92 5.03
N THR A 61 -6.99 7.21 4.34
CA THR A 61 -6.42 6.38 3.29
C THR A 61 -5.96 5.02 3.84
N GLY A 62 -6.19 3.96 3.10
CA GLY A 62 -5.64 2.63 3.37
C GLY A 62 -4.12 2.58 3.17
N GLY A 63 -3.55 1.38 3.19
CA GLY A 63 -2.12 1.16 3.00
C GLY A 63 -1.25 1.54 4.21
N ILE A 64 0.07 1.58 3.98
CA ILE A 64 1.04 1.89 5.03
C ILE A 64 1.23 3.40 5.09
N LYS A 65 0.75 4.03 6.16
CA LYS A 65 0.86 5.49 6.34
C LYS A 65 2.32 5.95 6.29
N MET A 66 2.60 7.08 5.61
CA MET A 66 3.96 7.60 5.39
C MET A 66 4.75 7.77 6.69
N VAL A 67 4.09 8.15 7.78
CA VAL A 67 4.72 8.25 9.11
C VAL A 67 5.23 6.91 9.61
N ARG A 68 4.49 5.81 9.36
CA ARG A 68 4.93 4.47 9.75
C ARG A 68 6.17 4.03 8.97
N ILE A 69 6.23 4.33 7.67
CA ILE A 69 7.42 4.08 6.83
C ILE A 69 8.63 4.85 7.35
N MET A 70 8.47 6.15 7.65
CA MET A 70 9.54 6.97 8.22
C MET A 70 10.03 6.42 9.57
N LEU A 71 9.14 5.93 10.42
CA LEU A 71 9.48 5.30 11.70
C LEU A 71 10.27 4.02 11.50
N LEU A 72 9.88 3.16 10.54
CA LEU A 72 10.62 1.93 10.20
C LEU A 72 12.05 2.24 9.74
N PHE A 73 12.24 3.24 8.87
CA PHE A 73 13.59 3.65 8.46
C PHE A 73 14.42 4.19 9.62
N LYS A 74 13.83 4.94 10.55
CA LYS A 74 14.52 5.40 11.76
C LYS A 74 14.85 4.24 12.70
N ALA A 75 13.95 3.27 12.86
CA ALA A 75 14.21 2.07 13.63
C ALA A 75 15.36 1.27 13.03
N LEU A 76 15.34 1.03 11.72
CA LEU A 76 16.41 0.34 11.01
C LEU A 76 17.76 1.03 11.22
N LYS A 77 17.81 2.36 11.08
CA LYS A 77 19.02 3.14 11.31
C LYS A 77 19.51 3.00 12.76
N ARG A 78 18.60 3.02 13.75
CA ARG A 78 18.94 2.81 15.16
C ARG A 78 19.58 1.44 15.38
N GLU A 79 18.95 0.38 14.88
CA GLU A 79 19.44 -0.99 15.01
C GLU A 79 20.84 -1.16 14.40
N LEU A 80 21.06 -0.59 13.20
CA LEU A 80 22.38 -0.60 12.56
C LEU A 80 23.46 0.08 13.43
N ILE A 81 23.13 1.21 14.07
CA ILE A 81 24.07 1.90 14.97
C ILE A 81 24.30 1.08 16.24
N LEU A 82 23.27 0.42 16.79
CA LEU A 82 23.42 -0.43 17.98
C LEU A 82 24.27 -1.67 17.72
N VAL A 83 24.25 -2.22 16.51
CA VAL A 83 25.17 -3.29 16.11
C VAL A 83 26.63 -2.83 16.14
N ILE A 84 26.91 -1.59 15.74
CA ILE A 84 28.27 -1.03 15.74
C ILE A 84 28.68 -0.58 17.16
N HIS A 85 27.74 0.02 17.89
CA HIS A 85 27.96 0.58 19.24
C HIS A 85 26.93 0.01 20.23
N PRO A 86 27.11 -1.20 20.77
CA PRO A 86 26.09 -1.90 21.59
C PRO A 86 25.73 -1.17 22.90
N ARG A 87 26.58 -0.28 23.38
CA ARG A 87 26.34 0.49 24.63
C ARG A 87 25.76 1.89 24.38
N ALA A 88 25.48 2.26 23.12
CA ALA A 88 24.92 3.57 22.79
C ALA A 88 23.46 3.67 23.19
N VAL A 89 23.10 4.67 23.97
CA VAL A 89 21.69 4.98 24.29
C VAL A 89 21.15 5.95 23.26
N ILE A 90 20.47 5.43 22.23
CA ILE A 90 19.91 6.21 21.12
C ILE A 90 18.42 6.40 21.34
N LYS A 91 18.04 7.63 21.71
CA LYS A 91 16.62 8.02 21.81
C LYS A 91 16.10 8.40 20.42
N LEU A 92 15.03 7.75 19.99
CA LEU A 92 14.35 8.06 18.74
C LEU A 92 13.50 9.32 18.90
N ARG A 93 13.66 10.28 17.97
CA ARG A 93 12.93 11.55 17.99
C ARG A 93 12.22 11.81 16.67
N ILE A 94 11.02 12.37 16.74
CA ILE A 94 10.34 13.02 15.61
C ILE A 94 10.18 14.49 15.99
N GLY A 95 10.92 15.37 15.30
CA GLY A 95 11.05 16.76 15.74
C GLY A 95 11.61 16.81 17.17
N ASP A 96 10.94 17.53 18.04
CA ASP A 96 11.36 17.70 19.45
C ASP A 96 10.84 16.60 20.41
N LYS A 97 9.96 15.72 19.92
CA LYS A 97 9.34 14.68 20.76
C LYS A 97 10.14 13.39 20.75
N VAL A 98 10.50 12.91 21.94
CA VAL A 98 11.07 11.57 22.14
C VAL A 98 9.94 10.55 22.00
N LEU A 99 10.15 9.53 21.19
CA LEU A 99 9.18 8.48 20.95
C LEU A 99 9.37 7.33 21.94
N ASN A 100 8.25 6.78 22.40
CA ASN A 100 8.23 5.58 23.23
C ASN A 100 8.59 4.34 22.39
N GLU A 101 9.27 3.38 22.99
CA GLU A 101 9.64 2.12 22.34
C GLU A 101 8.42 1.30 21.93
N ASP A 102 7.31 1.41 22.68
CA ASP A 102 6.04 0.74 22.35
C ASP A 102 5.48 1.16 21.00
N LEU A 103 5.64 2.42 20.58
CA LEU A 103 5.20 2.89 19.28
C LEU A 103 5.94 2.18 18.13
N PHE A 104 7.23 1.91 18.30
CA PHE A 104 8.02 1.19 17.30
C PHE A 104 7.60 -0.26 17.19
N ARG A 105 7.40 -0.91 18.34
CA ARG A 105 6.90 -2.29 18.36
C ARG A 105 5.57 -2.39 17.64
N ASN A 106 4.63 -1.49 17.92
CA ASN A 106 3.31 -1.47 17.29
C ASN A 106 3.39 -1.22 15.78
N VAL A 107 4.27 -0.32 15.32
CA VAL A 107 4.49 -0.07 13.88
C VAL A 107 5.11 -1.29 13.20
N GLY A 108 6.07 -1.94 13.84
CA GLY A 108 6.68 -3.17 13.32
C GLY A 108 5.67 -4.32 13.20
N VAL A 109 4.85 -4.54 14.23
CA VAL A 109 3.77 -5.54 14.21
C VAL A 109 2.76 -5.24 13.11
N PHE A 110 2.33 -3.99 12.97
CA PHE A 110 1.41 -3.59 11.89
C PHE A 110 2.00 -3.89 10.52
N PHE A 111 3.25 -3.52 10.28
CA PHE A 111 3.92 -3.75 9.00
C PHE A 111 4.01 -5.24 8.67
N PHE A 112 4.36 -6.07 9.66
CA PHE A 112 4.45 -7.52 9.50
C PHE A 112 3.09 -8.13 9.15
N ILE A 113 2.03 -7.74 9.86
CA ILE A 113 0.66 -8.19 9.58
C ILE A 113 0.21 -7.74 8.19
N PHE A 114 0.50 -6.49 7.81
CA PHE A 114 0.17 -5.96 6.48
C PHE A 114 0.82 -6.79 5.37
N ILE A 115 2.11 -7.13 5.51
CA ILE A 115 2.82 -7.97 4.52
C ILE A 115 2.23 -9.38 4.46
N ILE A 116 1.91 -9.99 5.61
CA ILE A 116 1.26 -11.31 5.64
C ILE A 116 -0.09 -11.27 4.91
N LEU A 117 -0.95 -10.30 5.22
CA LEU A 117 -2.24 -10.16 4.57
C LEU A 117 -2.10 -9.88 3.07
N PHE A 118 -1.14 -9.08 2.67
CA PHE A 118 -0.82 -8.82 1.27
C PHE A 118 -0.41 -10.09 0.53
N LEU A 119 0.50 -10.90 1.11
CA LEU A 119 0.94 -12.15 0.50
C LEU A 119 -0.19 -13.19 0.45
N LEU A 120 -0.93 -13.37 1.55
CA LEU A 120 -2.08 -14.26 1.59
C LEU A 120 -3.16 -13.80 0.60
N GLY A 121 -3.42 -12.49 0.52
CA GLY A 121 -4.34 -11.91 -0.43
C GLY A 121 -3.94 -12.20 -1.87
N SER A 122 -2.67 -12.03 -2.22
CA SER A 122 -2.17 -12.32 -3.56
C SER A 122 -2.29 -13.81 -3.91
N LEU A 123 -1.89 -14.69 -2.99
CA LEU A 123 -1.97 -16.14 -3.20
C LEU A 123 -3.40 -16.63 -3.35
N THR A 124 -4.32 -16.17 -2.51
CA THR A 124 -5.73 -16.56 -2.59
C THR A 124 -6.39 -16.03 -3.84
N THR A 125 -6.09 -14.82 -4.29
CA THR A 125 -6.61 -14.28 -5.55
C THR A 125 -6.13 -15.10 -6.74
N LEU A 126 -4.84 -15.46 -6.79
CA LEU A 126 -4.30 -16.33 -7.84
C LEU A 126 -4.86 -17.74 -7.81
N TYR A 127 -5.20 -18.26 -6.63
CA TYR A 127 -5.83 -19.57 -6.50
C TYR A 127 -7.28 -19.58 -6.99
N LEU A 128 -8.03 -18.52 -6.69
CA LEU A 128 -9.44 -18.39 -7.12
C LEU A 128 -9.58 -18.08 -8.61
N GLU A 129 -8.61 -17.35 -9.17
CA GLU A 129 -8.62 -16.91 -10.58
C GLU A 129 -7.36 -17.42 -11.31
N PRO A 130 -7.36 -18.67 -11.80
CA PRO A 130 -6.17 -19.30 -12.41
C PRO A 130 -5.68 -18.62 -13.69
N ASN A 131 -6.50 -17.79 -14.31
CA ASN A 131 -6.17 -17.08 -15.56
C ASN A 131 -5.32 -15.83 -15.34
N LEU A 132 -5.10 -15.44 -14.06
CA LEU A 132 -4.33 -14.24 -13.72
C LEU A 132 -2.83 -14.52 -13.69
N ASN A 133 -2.05 -13.53 -14.13
CA ASN A 133 -0.60 -13.54 -13.96
C ASN A 133 -0.22 -13.18 -12.51
N LEU A 134 1.01 -13.52 -12.12
CA LEU A 134 1.54 -13.20 -10.78
C LEU A 134 1.44 -11.68 -10.47
N ILE A 135 1.74 -10.84 -11.46
CA ILE A 135 1.69 -9.38 -11.33
C ILE A 135 0.26 -8.90 -11.08
N ASP A 136 -0.74 -9.52 -11.74
CA ASP A 136 -2.15 -9.20 -11.54
C ASP A 136 -2.57 -9.51 -10.11
N GLY A 137 -2.27 -10.71 -9.59
CA GLY A 137 -2.60 -11.11 -8.23
C GLY A 137 -1.97 -10.20 -7.16
N ILE A 138 -0.70 -9.82 -7.35
CA ILE A 138 0.00 -8.87 -6.49
C ILE A 138 -0.69 -7.50 -6.53
N SER A 139 -1.00 -7.01 -7.72
CA SER A 139 -1.61 -5.69 -7.91
C SER A 139 -3.04 -5.62 -7.36
N ILE A 140 -3.85 -6.65 -7.59
CA ILE A 140 -5.22 -6.77 -7.07
C ILE A 140 -5.21 -6.74 -5.54
N SER A 141 -4.40 -7.59 -4.91
CA SER A 141 -4.30 -7.67 -3.46
C SER A 141 -3.83 -6.34 -2.86
N LEU A 142 -2.82 -5.70 -3.47
CA LEU A 142 -2.31 -4.41 -3.02
C LEU A 142 -3.38 -3.32 -3.15
N SER A 143 -4.03 -3.22 -4.31
CA SER A 143 -5.05 -2.21 -4.58
C SER A 143 -6.24 -2.34 -3.61
N CYS A 144 -6.69 -3.57 -3.32
CA CYS A 144 -7.75 -3.83 -2.37
C CYS A 144 -7.32 -3.50 -0.94
N LEU A 145 -6.14 -3.96 -0.49
CA LEU A 145 -5.65 -3.73 0.87
C LEU A 145 -5.30 -2.26 1.13
N ALA A 146 -4.78 -1.54 0.12
CA ALA A 146 -4.51 -0.10 0.21
C ALA A 146 -5.74 0.76 -0.07
N ASN A 147 -6.86 0.17 -0.47
CA ASN A 147 -8.12 0.86 -0.81
C ASN A 147 -7.95 1.95 -1.89
N ILE A 148 -7.27 1.62 -2.94
CA ILE A 148 -6.99 2.55 -4.06
C ILE A 148 -8.05 2.40 -5.17
N GLY A 149 -8.39 1.15 -5.53
CA GLY A 149 -9.32 0.80 -6.59
C GLY A 149 -8.63 0.31 -7.85
N PRO A 150 -8.07 1.18 -8.69
CA PRO A 150 -7.33 0.73 -9.87
C PRO A 150 -5.98 0.13 -9.48
N GLY A 151 -5.48 -0.77 -10.33
CA GLY A 151 -4.19 -1.42 -10.17
C GLY A 151 -3.44 -1.57 -11.48
N ILE A 152 -2.61 -2.57 -11.57
CA ILE A 152 -1.77 -2.88 -12.73
C ILE A 152 -2.28 -4.19 -13.33
N GLY A 153 -2.21 -4.33 -14.64
CA GLY A 153 -2.64 -5.53 -15.36
C GLY A 153 -4.15 -5.67 -15.43
N ALA A 154 -4.69 -6.79 -14.97
CA ALA A 154 -6.12 -7.16 -15.07
C ALA A 154 -7.10 -6.18 -14.43
N ILE A 155 -6.63 -5.31 -13.52
CA ILE A 155 -7.42 -4.24 -12.91
C ILE A 155 -6.85 -2.86 -13.23
N GLY A 156 -6.33 -2.71 -14.44
CA GLY A 156 -5.85 -1.42 -14.96
C GLY A 156 -6.93 -0.33 -14.94
N PRO A 157 -6.54 0.90 -15.31
CA PRO A 157 -7.43 2.07 -15.23
C PRO A 157 -8.67 1.99 -16.12
N THR A 158 -8.66 1.13 -17.12
CA THR A 158 -9.78 0.90 -18.07
C THR A 158 -10.58 -0.35 -17.76
N GLU A 159 -10.11 -1.17 -16.84
CA GLU A 159 -10.70 -2.47 -16.51
C GLU A 159 -11.62 -2.38 -15.28
N THR A 160 -12.43 -3.42 -15.08
CA THR A 160 -13.39 -3.49 -13.99
C THR A 160 -13.30 -4.81 -13.24
N TYR A 161 -13.66 -4.79 -11.96
CA TYR A 161 -13.72 -5.99 -11.11
C TYR A 161 -14.89 -6.94 -11.48
N SER A 162 -15.77 -6.57 -12.40
CA SER A 162 -16.91 -7.39 -12.82
C SER A 162 -16.51 -8.68 -13.56
N LEU A 163 -15.26 -8.80 -13.94
CA LEU A 163 -14.70 -9.99 -14.60
C LEU A 163 -14.44 -11.15 -13.64
N PHE A 164 -14.39 -10.90 -12.32
CA PHE A 164 -14.07 -11.90 -11.31
C PHE A 164 -15.30 -12.65 -10.83
N GLU A 165 -15.08 -13.88 -10.37
CA GLU A 165 -16.12 -14.69 -9.75
C GLU A 165 -16.67 -14.06 -8.46
N ASN A 166 -17.91 -14.38 -8.09
CA ASN A 166 -18.54 -13.86 -6.87
C ASN A 166 -17.75 -14.22 -5.60
N THR A 167 -17.13 -15.39 -5.55
CA THR A 167 -16.27 -15.84 -4.44
C THR A 167 -15.07 -14.94 -4.27
N THR A 168 -14.41 -14.59 -5.37
CA THR A 168 -13.27 -13.67 -5.42
C THR A 168 -13.69 -12.27 -4.98
N LEU A 169 -14.85 -11.78 -5.44
CA LEU A 169 -15.35 -10.46 -5.05
C LEU A 169 -15.66 -10.36 -3.55
N ILE A 170 -16.24 -11.41 -2.94
CA ILE A 170 -16.48 -11.46 -1.49
C ILE A 170 -15.15 -11.41 -0.72
N PHE A 171 -14.17 -12.19 -1.16
CA PHE A 171 -12.84 -12.22 -0.54
C PHE A 171 -12.13 -10.84 -0.66
N LEU A 172 -12.14 -10.24 -1.84
CA LEU A 172 -11.55 -8.91 -2.06
C LEU A 172 -12.28 -7.82 -1.24
N SER A 173 -13.60 -7.91 -1.09
CA SER A 173 -14.37 -6.99 -0.23
C SER A 173 -13.95 -7.10 1.24
N ALA A 174 -13.69 -8.31 1.74
CA ALA A 174 -13.15 -8.51 3.09
C ALA A 174 -11.74 -7.90 3.23
N LEU A 175 -10.89 -8.03 2.21
CA LEU A 175 -9.56 -7.43 2.16
C LEU A 175 -9.63 -5.89 2.20
N MET A 176 -10.54 -5.29 1.42
CA MET A 176 -10.78 -3.84 1.41
C MET A 176 -11.23 -3.35 2.80
N MET A 177 -12.12 -4.09 3.46
CA MET A 177 -12.58 -3.78 4.81
C MET A 177 -11.43 -3.82 5.83
N LEU A 178 -10.58 -4.84 5.78
CA LEU A 178 -9.39 -4.96 6.63
C LEU A 178 -8.41 -3.80 6.43
N GLY A 179 -8.18 -3.41 5.18
CA GLY A 179 -7.30 -2.30 4.84
C GLY A 179 -7.82 -0.93 5.32
N ARG A 180 -9.15 -0.75 5.33
CA ARG A 180 -9.81 0.51 5.69
C ARG A 180 -9.93 0.74 7.18
N LEU A 181 -10.27 -0.29 7.95
CA LEU A 181 -10.59 -0.18 9.38
C LEU A 181 -9.37 -0.24 10.30
N GLU A 182 -8.16 -0.07 9.77
CA GLU A 182 -6.90 -0.33 10.46
C GLU A 182 -6.85 -1.79 10.97
N ILE A 183 -6.06 -2.60 10.31
CA ILE A 183 -5.96 -4.06 10.47
C ILE A 183 -5.97 -4.51 11.94
N ILE A 184 -5.25 -3.79 12.82
CA ILE A 184 -5.15 -4.13 14.25
C ILE A 184 -6.51 -4.01 14.93
N THR A 185 -7.30 -2.97 14.63
CA THR A 185 -8.62 -2.76 15.23
C THR A 185 -9.58 -3.88 14.87
N VAL A 186 -9.56 -4.34 13.63
CA VAL A 186 -10.40 -5.47 13.19
C VAL A 186 -9.94 -6.77 13.84
N LEU A 187 -8.64 -7.02 13.94
CA LEU A 187 -8.12 -8.23 14.59
C LEU A 187 -8.47 -8.27 16.09
N LEU A 188 -8.48 -7.14 16.79
CA LEU A 188 -8.90 -7.05 18.19
C LEU A 188 -10.37 -7.44 18.40
N LEU A 189 -11.25 -7.18 17.41
CA LEU A 189 -12.64 -7.62 17.46
C LEU A 189 -12.80 -9.15 17.53
N PHE A 190 -11.88 -9.91 16.94
CA PHE A 190 -11.89 -11.36 16.95
C PHE A 190 -11.10 -11.97 18.11
N TYR A 191 -10.45 -11.14 18.96
CA TYR A 191 -9.66 -11.62 20.07
C TYR A 191 -10.53 -11.76 21.33
N PRO A 192 -10.68 -13.01 21.89
CA PRO A 192 -11.63 -13.27 22.98
C PRO A 192 -11.38 -12.47 24.25
N ASP A 193 -10.12 -12.14 24.56
CA ASP A 193 -9.77 -11.39 25.77
C ASP A 193 -10.19 -9.91 25.71
N THR A 194 -10.56 -9.40 24.53
CA THR A 194 -11.10 -8.05 24.37
C THR A 194 -12.47 -7.90 25.05
N TYR A 195 -13.18 -9.01 25.27
CA TYR A 195 -14.52 -9.08 25.86
C TYR A 195 -14.54 -9.63 27.31
N ARG A 196 -13.36 -9.92 27.86
CA ARG A 196 -13.19 -10.30 29.26
C ARG A 196 -12.76 -9.06 30.04
N ASP A 197 -13.66 -8.49 30.80
CA ASP A 197 -13.39 -7.57 31.91
C ASP A 197 -12.83 -8.33 33.11
#